data_83581f1ce4d53d9bfdb33115c498bd9e
#
_entry.id   83581f1ce4d53d9bfdb33115c498bd9e
#
_cell.length_a   1.000
_cell.length_b   1.000
_cell.length_c   1.000
_cell.angle_alpha   90.00
_cell.angle_beta   90.00
_cell.angle_gamma   90.00
#
_symmetry.space_group_name_H-M   'P 1'
#
loop_
_entity.id
_entity.type
_entity.pdbx_description
1 polymer ?
#
loop_
_entity_poly.entity_id
_entity_poly.type
_entity_poly.pdbx_seq_one_letter_code
_entity_poly.pdbx_strand_id
1 'polypeptide(L)'
;MVFLQRPAARAGPGADGWLPQGESEARRRADRAAEGEGGGEGPPAGVRPGGRRATPTAREPESAQAAYTEAVKRLARQPQSRAALRQRLLRLGYADAAVDAALDRAQGDGYLNDREYAASLVRRRTKGRGHALIAQELRAKGIDELAAAPALAAVDADVEAEQALSLGRSLLAHRRPADPQALLAYVGPRLARRGFSSGLVYRVCRLLSEEWEASGAFDRPLKRD
;
A
#
# COMPACT_ATOMS: atom_id res chain seq x y z
N MET A 1 -23.02 -41.95 -24.10
CA MET A 1 -23.57 -41.30 -22.88
C MET A 1 -22.47 -41.45 -21.81
N VAL A 2 -21.58 -40.46 -21.69
CA VAL A 2 -20.46 -40.49 -20.75
C VAL A 2 -20.64 -39.22 -19.88
N PHE A 3 -20.95 -39.45 -18.60
CA PHE A 3 -21.05 -38.38 -17.59
C PHE A 3 -19.66 -37.93 -17.20
N LEU A 4 -19.27 -36.72 -17.58
CA LEU A 4 -18.11 -36.03 -17.04
C LEU A 4 -18.48 -35.37 -15.70
N GLN A 5 -18.03 -35.98 -14.63
CA GLN A 5 -18.09 -35.37 -13.26
C GLN A 5 -17.16 -34.17 -13.20
N ARG A 6 -17.73 -33.00 -12.83
CA ARG A 6 -16.99 -31.79 -12.45
C ARG A 6 -16.34 -32.02 -11.07
N PRO A 7 -15.07 -31.72 -10.87
CA PRO A 7 -14.52 -31.67 -9.52
C PRO A 7 -15.07 -30.47 -8.75
N ALA A 8 -15.45 -30.72 -7.50
CA ALA A 8 -15.93 -29.74 -6.57
C ALA A 8 -14.88 -28.66 -6.30
N ALA A 9 -15.26 -27.39 -6.39
CA ALA A 9 -14.45 -26.26 -5.97
C ALA A 9 -14.19 -26.36 -4.46
N ARG A 10 -12.93 -26.52 -4.08
CA ARG A 10 -12.49 -26.36 -2.69
C ARG A 10 -12.62 -24.89 -2.33
N ALA A 11 -13.45 -24.60 -1.33
CA ALA A 11 -13.50 -23.32 -0.63
C ALA A 11 -12.09 -23.00 -0.11
N GLY A 12 -11.53 -21.87 -0.52
CA GLY A 12 -10.31 -21.34 0.03
C GLY A 12 -10.50 -20.88 1.49
N PRO A 13 -9.47 -20.96 2.34
CA PRO A 13 -9.57 -20.52 3.72
C PRO A 13 -9.85 -19.01 3.78
N GLY A 14 -10.73 -18.65 4.72
CA GLY A 14 -11.22 -17.29 4.93
C GLY A 14 -10.10 -16.28 5.21
N ALA A 15 -10.43 -15.01 5.03
CA ALA A 15 -9.57 -13.84 5.07
C ALA A 15 -8.88 -13.55 6.43
N ASP A 16 -9.03 -14.41 7.43
CA ASP A 16 -8.55 -14.20 8.82
C ASP A 16 -7.19 -14.85 9.10
N GLY A 17 -6.52 -15.47 8.11
CA GLY A 17 -5.31 -16.27 8.29
C GLY A 17 -4.00 -15.59 7.92
N TRP A 18 -3.90 -14.26 7.85
CA TRP A 18 -2.70 -13.60 7.34
C TRP A 18 -1.73 -13.09 8.41
N LEU A 19 -1.67 -13.66 9.56
CA LEU A 19 -0.54 -13.45 10.47
C LEU A 19 0.37 -14.69 10.37
N PRO A 20 1.61 -14.56 9.86
CA PRO A 20 2.57 -15.66 9.96
C PRO A 20 2.76 -16.02 11.42
N GLN A 21 2.87 -17.31 11.73
CA GLN A 21 3.00 -17.80 13.10
C GLN A 21 4.17 -17.18 13.89
N GLY A 22 5.13 -16.55 13.19
CA GLY A 22 6.21 -15.75 13.78
C GLY A 22 5.76 -14.45 14.45
N GLU A 23 4.62 -13.85 14.05
CA GLU A 23 4.18 -12.57 14.66
C GLU A 23 3.70 -12.73 16.11
N SER A 24 3.14 -13.87 16.46
CA SER A 24 2.71 -14.14 17.84
C SER A 24 3.90 -14.32 18.80
N GLU A 25 5.02 -14.84 18.30
CA GLU A 25 6.26 -14.93 19.10
C GLU A 25 7.02 -13.60 19.14
N ALA A 26 7.01 -12.85 18.04
CA ALA A 26 7.61 -11.53 17.98
C ALA A 26 6.94 -10.53 18.92
N ARG A 27 5.60 -10.56 18.99
CA ARG A 27 4.84 -9.75 19.96
C ARG A 27 5.13 -10.16 21.41
N ARG A 28 5.17 -11.46 21.69
CA ARG A 28 5.50 -11.98 23.04
C ARG A 28 6.94 -11.68 23.48
N ARG A 29 7.88 -11.60 22.54
CA ARG A 29 9.28 -11.19 22.83
C ARG A 29 9.40 -9.68 23.05
N ALA A 30 8.63 -8.87 22.29
CA ALA A 30 8.59 -7.43 22.48
C ALA A 30 7.97 -7.03 23.84
N ASP A 31 6.90 -7.73 24.25
CA ASP A 31 6.23 -7.50 25.54
C ASP A 31 7.14 -7.87 26.72
N ARG A 32 7.88 -8.99 26.65
CA ARG A 32 8.85 -9.35 27.69
C ARG A 32 10.05 -8.40 27.81
N ALA A 33 10.45 -7.74 26.71
CA ALA A 33 11.52 -6.74 26.77
C ALA A 33 11.04 -5.39 27.34
N ALA A 34 9.73 -5.17 27.44
CA ALA A 34 9.13 -3.97 27.99
C ALA A 34 8.85 -4.03 29.50
N GLU A 35 8.81 -5.25 30.10
CA GLU A 35 8.47 -5.47 31.52
C GLU A 35 9.67 -5.45 32.49
N GLY A 36 10.87 -5.22 32.00
CA GLY A 36 12.08 -5.20 32.83
C GLY A 36 12.63 -3.79 33.00
N GLU A 37 12.02 -2.94 33.80
CA GLU A 37 12.69 -1.94 34.64
C GLU A 37 11.62 -1.11 35.39
N GLY A 38 11.48 -1.39 36.66
CA GLY A 38 10.61 -0.69 37.57
C GLY A 38 11.33 0.42 38.31
N GLY A 39 10.59 1.45 38.69
CA GLY A 39 10.82 2.25 39.90
C GLY A 39 11.67 3.50 39.69
N GLY A 40 11.05 4.69 39.85
CA GLY A 40 11.72 5.97 39.97
C GLY A 40 10.74 7.14 39.97
N GLU A 41 10.57 7.73 41.14
CA GLU A 41 9.68 8.85 41.52
C GLU A 41 9.67 10.02 40.54
N GLY A 42 8.47 10.59 40.29
CA GLY A 42 8.27 11.78 39.47
C GLY A 42 8.50 13.08 40.24
N PRO A 43 9.00 14.14 39.59
CA PRO A 43 8.93 15.51 40.10
C PRO A 43 7.72 16.28 39.54
N PRO A 44 7.38 17.44 40.12
CA PRO A 44 6.05 18.06 40.11
C PRO A 44 5.72 18.81 38.80
N ALA A 45 4.43 19.03 38.61
CA ALA A 45 3.84 19.77 37.49
C ALA A 45 4.31 21.21 37.40
N GLY A 46 4.77 21.61 36.20
CA GLY A 46 5.11 22.98 35.85
C GLY A 46 5.15 23.23 34.35
N VAL A 47 4.19 24.06 33.88
CA VAL A 47 4.22 24.90 32.68
C VAL A 47 4.63 24.29 31.33
N ARG A 48 3.66 24.17 30.42
CA ARG A 48 3.82 23.86 29.01
C ARG A 48 4.10 25.11 28.17
N PRO A 49 5.23 25.21 27.48
CA PRO A 49 5.30 25.95 26.22
C PRO A 49 5.17 24.95 25.07
N GLY A 50 4.41 25.32 24.04
CA GLY A 50 4.25 24.52 22.81
C GLY A 50 5.57 24.29 22.10
N GLY A 51 6.28 23.23 22.46
CA GLY A 51 7.52 22.78 21.83
C GLY A 51 7.25 21.73 20.78
N ARG A 52 7.80 21.88 19.58
CA ARG A 52 7.99 20.82 18.61
C ARG A 52 8.49 19.58 19.37
N ARG A 53 7.75 18.46 19.30
CA ARG A 53 8.21 17.20 19.89
C ARG A 53 9.59 16.90 19.32
N ALA A 54 10.61 17.07 20.13
CA ALA A 54 11.95 16.66 19.79
C ALA A 54 11.90 15.16 19.40
N THR A 55 12.39 14.83 18.22
CA THR A 55 12.58 13.43 17.85
C THR A 55 13.55 12.82 18.87
N PRO A 56 13.22 11.65 19.46
CA PRO A 56 14.14 11.02 20.40
C PRO A 56 15.46 10.77 19.68
N THR A 57 16.52 11.39 20.16
CA THR A 57 17.89 11.17 19.69
C THR A 57 18.35 9.79 20.16
N ALA A 58 19.05 9.05 19.32
CA ALA A 58 19.60 7.76 19.71
C ALA A 58 20.56 7.95 20.91
N ARG A 59 20.33 7.19 21.99
CA ARG A 59 21.22 7.22 23.16
C ARG A 59 22.58 6.57 22.89
N GLU A 60 22.61 5.60 21.97
CA GLU A 60 23.78 4.83 21.55
C GLU A 60 23.86 4.81 20.02
N PRO A 61 24.36 5.88 19.38
CA PRO A 61 24.36 6.00 17.92
C PRO A 61 25.06 4.84 17.19
N GLU A 62 26.14 4.34 17.75
CA GLU A 62 26.96 3.26 17.16
C GLU A 62 26.44 1.85 17.46
N SER A 63 25.40 1.73 18.30
CA SER A 63 24.87 0.42 18.72
C SER A 63 23.92 -0.16 17.68
N ALA A 64 24.39 -1.17 16.95
CA ALA A 64 23.53 -1.96 16.04
C ALA A 64 22.40 -2.67 16.80
N GLN A 65 22.63 -3.06 18.07
CA GLN A 65 21.59 -3.69 18.89
C GLN A 65 20.47 -2.70 19.27
N ALA A 66 20.83 -1.46 19.62
CA ALA A 66 19.85 -0.41 19.92
C ALA A 66 19.06 -0.03 18.66
N ALA A 67 19.73 0.12 17.51
CA ALA A 67 19.09 0.36 16.22
C ALA A 67 18.14 -0.78 15.82
N TYR A 68 18.53 -2.04 16.02
CA TYR A 68 17.68 -3.22 15.76
C TYR A 68 16.44 -3.23 16.65
N THR A 69 16.59 -2.98 17.94
CA THR A 69 15.48 -2.93 18.89
C THR A 69 14.45 -1.86 18.46
N GLU A 70 14.94 -0.68 18.07
CA GLU A 70 14.09 0.41 17.57
C GLU A 70 13.42 0.04 16.22
N ALA A 71 14.14 -0.64 15.32
CA ALA A 71 13.59 -1.13 14.05
C ALA A 71 12.42 -2.10 14.28
N VAL A 72 12.62 -3.12 15.13
CA VAL A 72 11.58 -4.11 15.45
C VAL A 72 10.36 -3.45 16.11
N LYS A 73 10.57 -2.54 17.07
CA LYS A 73 9.46 -1.77 17.68
C LYS A 73 8.62 -1.00 16.64
N ARG A 74 9.25 -0.49 15.60
CA ARG A 74 8.55 0.23 14.53
C ARG A 74 7.81 -0.70 13.59
N LEU A 75 8.45 -1.80 13.18
CA LEU A 75 7.84 -2.81 12.31
C LEU A 75 6.64 -3.48 12.98
N ALA A 76 6.69 -3.70 14.30
CA ALA A 76 5.56 -4.22 15.07
C ALA A 76 4.32 -3.29 15.08
N ARG A 77 4.54 -1.97 14.92
CA ARG A 77 3.44 -0.99 14.85
C ARG A 77 2.89 -0.83 13.44
N GLN A 78 3.76 -0.84 12.46
CA GLN A 78 3.39 -0.63 11.06
C GLN A 78 4.44 -1.22 10.11
N PRO A 79 4.05 -2.02 9.12
CA PRO A 79 4.95 -2.47 8.06
C PRO A 79 5.58 -1.30 7.32
N GLN A 80 6.87 -1.37 7.07
CA GLN A 80 7.65 -0.34 6.37
C GLN A 80 8.63 -1.02 5.41
N SER A 81 9.05 -0.30 4.36
CA SER A 81 10.14 -0.74 3.51
C SER A 81 11.49 -0.57 4.21
N ARG A 82 12.48 -1.36 3.79
CA ARG A 82 13.88 -1.23 4.24
C ARG A 82 14.38 0.22 4.10
N ALA A 83 14.15 0.84 2.95
CA ALA A 83 14.57 2.21 2.69
C ALA A 83 13.91 3.23 3.62
N ALA A 84 12.59 3.12 3.85
CA ALA A 84 11.88 4.02 4.76
C ALA A 84 12.35 3.86 6.21
N LEU A 85 12.59 2.62 6.64
CA LEU A 85 13.09 2.32 7.98
C LEU A 85 14.52 2.82 8.16
N ARG A 86 15.40 2.62 7.15
CA ARG A 86 16.77 3.18 7.14
C ARG A 86 16.76 4.69 7.36
N GLN A 87 16.02 5.42 6.52
CA GLN A 87 15.90 6.87 6.65
C GLN A 87 15.39 7.30 8.04
N ARG A 88 14.50 6.50 8.60
CA ARG A 88 13.94 6.82 9.93
C ARG A 88 14.96 6.62 11.05
N LEU A 89 15.75 5.54 11.02
CA LEU A 89 16.79 5.27 12.01
C LEU A 89 17.91 6.31 11.92
N LEU A 90 18.35 6.68 10.71
CA LEU A 90 19.32 7.77 10.51
C LEU A 90 18.82 9.09 11.09
N ARG A 91 17.54 9.44 10.88
CA ARG A 91 16.95 10.65 11.48
C ARG A 91 16.84 10.61 13.01
N LEU A 92 16.90 9.43 13.61
CA LEU A 92 16.99 9.27 15.06
C LEU A 92 18.43 9.42 15.57
N GLY A 93 19.43 9.53 14.67
CA GLY A 93 20.82 9.73 15.00
C GLY A 93 21.63 8.46 15.11
N TYR A 94 21.13 7.30 14.66
CA TYR A 94 21.94 6.10 14.55
C TYR A 94 22.95 6.23 13.39
N ALA A 95 24.17 5.72 13.57
CA ALA A 95 25.20 5.69 12.55
C ALA A 95 24.84 4.74 11.41
N ASP A 96 25.31 5.05 10.19
CA ASP A 96 25.01 4.27 8.98
C ASP A 96 25.32 2.77 9.15
N ALA A 97 26.52 2.45 9.65
CA ALA A 97 26.95 1.07 9.86
C ALA A 97 26.06 0.31 10.87
N ALA A 98 25.63 0.99 11.96
CA ALA A 98 24.74 0.42 12.96
C ALA A 98 23.34 0.18 12.38
N VAL A 99 22.85 1.11 11.55
CA VAL A 99 21.56 0.99 10.86
C VAL A 99 21.58 -0.17 9.87
N ASP A 100 22.61 -0.26 9.02
CA ASP A 100 22.68 -1.31 7.99
C ASP A 100 22.78 -2.70 8.65
N ALA A 101 23.61 -2.89 9.67
CA ALA A 101 23.69 -4.12 10.44
C ALA A 101 22.34 -4.49 11.13
N ALA A 102 21.66 -3.49 11.68
CA ALA A 102 20.34 -3.70 12.30
C ALA A 102 19.26 -4.13 11.29
N LEU A 103 19.28 -3.53 10.09
CA LEU A 103 18.32 -3.87 9.02
C LEU A 103 18.60 -5.24 8.42
N ASP A 104 19.88 -5.61 8.22
CA ASP A 104 20.26 -6.95 7.75
C ASP A 104 19.80 -8.02 8.74
N ARG A 105 20.00 -7.78 10.03
CA ARG A 105 19.50 -8.68 11.07
C ARG A 105 17.96 -8.74 11.10
N ALA A 106 17.26 -7.60 11.02
CA ALA A 106 15.80 -7.58 10.99
C ALA A 106 15.24 -8.31 9.76
N GLN A 107 15.95 -8.28 8.64
CA GLN A 107 15.59 -9.04 7.46
C GLN A 107 15.87 -10.54 7.63
N GLY A 108 17.02 -10.93 8.21
CA GLY A 108 17.35 -12.32 8.52
C GLY A 108 16.38 -12.95 9.53
N ASP A 109 15.94 -12.18 10.52
CA ASP A 109 14.96 -12.61 11.52
C ASP A 109 13.50 -12.59 10.99
N GLY A 110 13.26 -12.15 9.73
CA GLY A 110 11.95 -12.15 9.08
C GLY A 110 11.03 -10.99 9.47
N TYR A 111 11.51 -10.00 10.23
CA TYR A 111 10.72 -8.81 10.57
C TYR A 111 10.60 -7.81 9.42
N LEU A 112 11.57 -7.82 8.50
CA LEU A 112 11.65 -6.90 7.37
C LEU A 112 11.66 -7.70 6.07
N ASN A 113 10.66 -7.47 5.22
CA ASN A 113 10.51 -8.14 3.93
C ASN A 113 9.88 -7.22 2.91
N ASP A 114 10.70 -6.65 2.03
CA ASP A 114 10.27 -5.70 1.02
C ASP A 114 9.36 -6.35 -0.04
N ARG A 115 9.48 -7.65 -0.32
CA ARG A 115 8.58 -8.38 -1.23
C ARG A 115 7.17 -8.49 -0.66
N GLU A 116 7.05 -8.87 0.61
CA GLU A 116 5.75 -8.94 1.29
C GLU A 116 5.13 -7.57 1.46
N TYR A 117 5.95 -6.56 1.76
CA TYR A 117 5.52 -5.18 1.81
C TYR A 117 4.96 -4.72 0.47
N ALA A 118 5.68 -5.00 -0.66
CA ALA A 118 5.22 -4.70 -2.00
C ALA A 118 3.90 -5.40 -2.32
N ALA A 119 3.78 -6.70 -2.07
CA ALA A 119 2.55 -7.46 -2.30
C ALA A 119 1.36 -6.90 -1.51
N SER A 120 1.58 -6.55 -0.23
CA SER A 120 0.57 -5.91 0.61
C SER A 120 0.15 -4.53 0.08
N LEU A 121 1.10 -3.71 -0.37
CA LEU A 121 0.82 -2.40 -0.96
C LEU A 121 0.01 -2.54 -2.24
N VAL A 122 0.42 -3.42 -3.16
CA VAL A 122 -0.29 -3.69 -4.42
C VAL A 122 -1.74 -4.07 -4.14
N ARG A 123 -2.01 -5.07 -3.30
CA ARG A 123 -3.37 -5.49 -2.95
C ARG A 123 -4.25 -4.36 -2.42
N ARG A 124 -3.68 -3.43 -1.65
CA ARG A 124 -4.45 -2.28 -1.14
C ARG A 124 -4.70 -1.23 -2.19
N ARG A 125 -3.80 -1.07 -3.15
CA ARG A 125 -3.84 0.03 -4.14
C ARG A 125 -4.61 -0.32 -5.41
N THR A 126 -4.66 -1.58 -5.81
CA THR A 126 -5.38 -2.03 -7.01
C THR A 126 -6.86 -1.65 -7.01
N LYS A 127 -7.49 -1.46 -5.85
CA LYS A 127 -8.89 -1.02 -5.76
C LYS A 127 -9.21 0.37 -6.37
N GLY A 128 -8.21 1.16 -6.76
CA GLY A 128 -8.47 2.50 -7.30
C GLY A 128 -7.31 3.13 -8.04
N ARG A 129 -6.22 2.37 -8.25
CA ARG A 129 -5.01 2.83 -8.94
C ARG A 129 -4.57 1.79 -9.95
N GLY A 130 -4.16 2.24 -11.13
CA GLY A 130 -3.57 1.41 -12.15
C GLY A 130 -2.12 1.05 -11.84
N HIS A 131 -1.63 0.05 -12.55
CA HIS A 131 -0.31 -0.55 -12.40
C HIS A 131 0.83 0.49 -12.39
N ALA A 132 0.82 1.48 -13.30
CA ALA A 132 1.89 2.45 -13.42
C ALA A 132 2.06 3.33 -12.16
N LEU A 133 0.96 3.79 -11.57
CA LEU A 133 1.00 4.60 -10.35
C LEU A 133 1.42 3.77 -9.13
N ILE A 134 1.01 2.49 -9.07
CA ILE A 134 1.43 1.58 -8.00
C ILE A 134 2.94 1.31 -8.08
N ALA A 135 3.46 1.06 -9.29
CA ALA A 135 4.89 0.88 -9.53
C ALA A 135 5.69 2.14 -9.14
N GLN A 136 5.16 3.31 -9.46
CA GLN A 136 5.76 4.58 -9.03
C GLN A 136 5.76 4.73 -7.50
N GLU A 137 4.67 4.36 -6.83
CA GLU A 137 4.58 4.40 -5.36
C GLU A 137 5.58 3.45 -4.69
N LEU A 138 5.77 2.23 -5.23
CA LEU A 138 6.78 1.27 -4.76
C LEU A 138 8.19 1.84 -4.88
N ARG A 139 8.53 2.41 -6.04
CA ARG A 139 9.82 3.09 -6.26
C ARG A 139 10.04 4.25 -5.29
N ALA A 140 9.01 5.08 -5.09
CA ALA A 140 9.08 6.18 -4.13
C ALA A 140 9.28 5.73 -2.67
N LYS A 141 8.89 4.49 -2.36
CA LYS A 141 9.15 3.86 -1.05
C LYS A 141 10.50 3.15 -0.98
N GLY A 142 11.30 3.24 -2.04
CA GLY A 142 12.62 2.63 -2.12
C GLY A 142 12.59 1.10 -2.24
N ILE A 143 11.48 0.54 -2.75
CA ILE A 143 11.43 -0.88 -3.11
C ILE A 143 12.10 -1.04 -4.47
N ASP A 144 13.07 -1.92 -4.54
CA ASP A 144 13.74 -2.24 -5.80
C ASP A 144 12.82 -3.00 -6.76
N GLU A 145 13.20 -2.99 -8.04
CA GLU A 145 12.39 -3.60 -9.09
C GLU A 145 12.27 -5.12 -8.92
N LEU A 146 13.33 -5.78 -8.43
CA LEU A 146 13.35 -7.22 -8.22
C LEU A 146 12.36 -7.64 -7.10
N ALA A 147 12.23 -6.84 -6.06
CA ALA A 147 11.26 -7.06 -4.99
C ALA A 147 9.84 -6.69 -5.42
N ALA A 148 9.68 -5.66 -6.27
CA ALA A 148 8.39 -5.17 -6.73
C ALA A 148 7.76 -6.02 -7.85
N ALA A 149 8.58 -6.55 -8.77
CA ALA A 149 8.11 -7.21 -9.99
C ALA A 149 7.12 -8.37 -9.75
N PRO A 150 7.33 -9.31 -8.81
CA PRO A 150 6.37 -10.38 -8.58
C PRO A 150 5.01 -9.89 -8.12
N ALA A 151 4.99 -8.85 -7.27
CA ALA A 151 3.74 -8.28 -6.77
C ALA A 151 2.97 -7.52 -7.86
N LEU A 152 3.68 -6.83 -8.74
CA LEU A 152 3.09 -6.13 -9.87
C LEU A 152 2.61 -7.09 -10.95
N ALA A 153 3.34 -8.16 -11.24
CA ALA A 153 2.95 -9.20 -12.19
C ALA A 153 1.70 -10.00 -11.72
N ALA A 154 1.45 -10.05 -10.43
CA ALA A 154 0.26 -10.69 -9.88
C ALA A 154 -1.04 -9.85 -10.04
N VAL A 155 -0.95 -8.63 -10.56
CA VAL A 155 -2.13 -7.82 -10.88
C VAL A 155 -2.76 -8.37 -12.16
N ASP A 156 -3.95 -8.93 -12.02
CA ASP A 156 -4.72 -9.45 -13.15
C ASP A 156 -5.19 -8.29 -14.03
N ALA A 157 -4.92 -8.39 -15.34
CA ALA A 157 -5.26 -7.37 -16.32
C ALA A 157 -6.78 -7.20 -16.49
N ASP A 158 -7.54 -8.28 -16.33
CA ASP A 158 -9.00 -8.22 -16.42
C ASP A 158 -9.60 -7.53 -15.18
N VAL A 159 -9.05 -7.83 -14.00
CA VAL A 159 -9.41 -7.14 -12.75
C VAL A 159 -9.06 -5.66 -12.83
N GLU A 160 -7.91 -5.30 -13.39
CA GLU A 160 -7.52 -3.90 -13.59
C GLU A 160 -8.50 -3.20 -14.56
N ALA A 161 -8.93 -3.88 -15.63
CA ALA A 161 -9.88 -3.35 -16.60
C ALA A 161 -11.27 -3.13 -15.99
N GLU A 162 -11.77 -4.10 -15.21
CA GLU A 162 -13.04 -3.96 -14.50
C GLU A 162 -13.04 -2.79 -13.51
N GLN A 163 -11.94 -2.61 -12.79
CA GLN A 163 -11.80 -1.49 -11.86
C GLN A 163 -11.74 -0.14 -12.57
N ALA A 164 -11.03 -0.05 -13.70
CA ALA A 164 -10.99 1.16 -14.51
C ALA A 164 -12.38 1.50 -15.06
N LEU A 165 -13.15 0.50 -15.50
CA LEU A 165 -14.52 0.65 -16.00
C LEU A 165 -15.47 1.10 -14.88
N SER A 166 -15.44 0.44 -13.73
CA SER A 166 -16.23 0.81 -12.55
C SER A 166 -15.97 2.25 -12.12
N LEU A 167 -14.69 2.65 -12.11
CA LEU A 167 -14.30 4.02 -11.81
C LEU A 167 -14.81 5.00 -12.85
N GLY A 168 -14.73 4.66 -14.14
CA GLY A 168 -15.29 5.46 -15.23
C GLY A 168 -16.79 5.68 -15.09
N ARG A 169 -17.54 4.62 -14.80
CA ARG A 169 -18.98 4.71 -14.50
C ARG A 169 -19.26 5.62 -13.29
N SER A 170 -18.48 5.50 -12.23
CA SER A 170 -18.63 6.37 -11.05
C SER A 170 -18.37 7.85 -11.36
N LEU A 171 -17.42 8.15 -12.25
CA LEU A 171 -17.16 9.51 -12.71
C LEU A 171 -18.33 10.07 -13.52
N LEU A 172 -19.01 9.23 -14.30
CA LEU A 172 -20.18 9.61 -15.12
C LEU A 172 -21.48 9.70 -14.32
N ALA A 173 -21.55 9.09 -13.15
CA ALA A 173 -22.75 9.17 -12.28
C ALA A 173 -23.10 10.62 -11.89
N HIS A 174 -22.10 11.49 -11.84
CA HIS A 174 -22.27 12.90 -11.45
C HIS A 174 -22.05 13.88 -12.60
N ARG A 175 -21.84 13.40 -13.83
CA ARG A 175 -21.62 14.24 -15.00
C ARG A 175 -22.13 13.56 -16.27
N ARG A 176 -22.87 14.31 -17.06
CA ARG A 176 -23.37 13.85 -18.38
C ARG A 176 -22.59 14.55 -19.48
N PRO A 177 -21.65 13.86 -20.14
CA PRO A 177 -21.00 14.38 -21.35
C PRO A 177 -22.02 14.49 -22.48
N ALA A 178 -21.85 15.49 -23.36
CA ALA A 178 -22.77 15.73 -24.47
C ALA A 178 -22.56 14.72 -25.62
N ASP A 179 -21.33 14.22 -25.77
CA ASP A 179 -20.92 13.35 -26.86
C ASP A 179 -19.74 12.45 -26.43
N PRO A 180 -19.38 11.43 -27.24
CA PRO A 180 -18.25 10.54 -26.94
C PRO A 180 -16.90 11.28 -26.78
N GLN A 181 -16.69 12.37 -27.49
CA GLN A 181 -15.46 13.15 -27.38
C GLN A 181 -15.38 13.88 -26.03
N ALA A 182 -16.49 14.47 -25.59
CA ALA A 182 -16.61 15.08 -24.28
C ALA A 182 -16.44 14.03 -23.14
N LEU A 183 -16.96 12.80 -23.34
CA LEU A 183 -16.75 11.68 -22.41
C LEU A 183 -15.25 11.33 -22.32
N LEU A 184 -14.60 11.13 -23.45
CA LEU A 184 -13.14 10.84 -23.47
C LEU A 184 -12.32 11.95 -22.82
N ALA A 185 -12.62 13.21 -23.13
CA ALA A 185 -11.94 14.37 -22.55
C ALA A 185 -12.15 14.47 -21.02
N TYR A 186 -13.28 13.98 -20.51
CA TYR A 186 -13.58 14.01 -19.08
C TYR A 186 -13.01 12.82 -18.31
N VAL A 187 -13.25 11.61 -18.79
CA VAL A 187 -12.87 10.35 -18.11
C VAL A 187 -11.40 10.03 -18.32
N GLY A 188 -10.89 10.17 -19.55
CA GLY A 188 -9.56 9.75 -19.96
C GLY A 188 -8.44 10.30 -19.08
N PRO A 189 -8.31 11.64 -18.90
CA PRO A 189 -7.26 12.22 -18.06
C PRO A 189 -7.37 11.81 -16.58
N ARG A 190 -8.57 11.48 -16.09
CA ARG A 190 -8.81 11.06 -14.71
C ARG A 190 -8.34 9.64 -14.46
N LEU A 191 -8.56 8.73 -15.41
CA LEU A 191 -8.02 7.37 -15.37
C LEU A 191 -6.50 7.37 -15.55
N ALA A 192 -5.98 8.15 -16.51
CA ALA A 192 -4.55 8.27 -16.75
C ALA A 192 -3.79 8.76 -15.50
N ARG A 193 -4.30 9.79 -14.80
CA ARG A 193 -3.73 10.28 -13.54
C ARG A 193 -3.75 9.25 -12.41
N ARG A 194 -4.61 8.23 -12.51
CA ARG A 194 -4.64 7.11 -11.56
C ARG A 194 -3.71 5.96 -11.95
N GLY A 195 -2.97 6.11 -13.05
CA GLY A 195 -1.93 5.19 -13.49
C GLY A 195 -2.43 4.04 -14.35
N PHE A 196 -3.65 4.12 -14.90
CA PHE A 196 -4.10 3.19 -15.92
C PHE A 196 -3.40 3.46 -17.24
N SER A 197 -3.03 2.40 -17.97
CA SER A 197 -2.33 2.53 -19.24
C SER A 197 -3.18 3.24 -20.31
N SER A 198 -2.57 3.94 -21.24
CA SER A 198 -3.29 4.65 -22.32
C SER A 198 -4.19 3.72 -23.14
N GLY A 199 -3.71 2.50 -23.43
CA GLY A 199 -4.51 1.49 -24.12
C GLY A 199 -5.74 1.06 -23.35
N LEU A 200 -5.60 0.86 -22.02
CA LEU A 200 -6.73 0.53 -21.15
C LEU A 200 -7.71 1.71 -21.04
N VAL A 201 -7.19 2.92 -20.86
CA VAL A 201 -8.00 4.15 -20.80
C VAL A 201 -8.86 4.29 -22.06
N TYR A 202 -8.25 4.11 -23.24
CA TYR A 202 -8.99 4.18 -24.50
C TYR A 202 -10.07 3.11 -24.62
N ARG A 203 -9.78 1.85 -24.29
CA ARG A 203 -10.76 0.76 -24.29
C ARG A 203 -11.94 1.03 -23.35
N VAL A 204 -11.63 1.50 -22.13
CA VAL A 204 -12.66 1.84 -21.14
C VAL A 204 -13.53 2.99 -21.62
N CYS A 205 -12.95 4.06 -22.15
CA CYS A 205 -13.74 5.19 -22.68
C CYS A 205 -14.63 4.78 -23.85
N ARG A 206 -14.14 3.90 -24.73
CA ARG A 206 -14.95 3.35 -25.82
C ARG A 206 -16.15 2.56 -25.30
N LEU A 207 -15.93 1.62 -24.38
CA LEU A 207 -17.01 0.84 -23.77
C LEU A 207 -18.04 1.74 -23.08
N LEU A 208 -17.58 2.74 -22.35
CA LEU A 208 -18.46 3.70 -21.68
C LEU A 208 -19.27 4.53 -22.69
N SER A 209 -18.70 4.88 -23.85
CA SER A 209 -19.41 5.58 -24.92
C SER A 209 -20.49 4.69 -25.53
N GLU A 210 -20.17 3.41 -25.82
CA GLU A 210 -21.11 2.43 -26.33
C GLU A 210 -22.30 2.21 -25.36
N GLU A 211 -22.00 2.07 -24.05
CA GLU A 211 -23.03 1.98 -22.99
C GLU A 211 -23.91 3.24 -22.93
N TRP A 212 -23.30 4.42 -23.09
CA TRP A 212 -23.98 5.70 -23.01
C TRP A 212 -24.88 5.95 -24.21
N GLU A 213 -24.43 5.59 -25.42
CA GLU A 213 -25.22 5.62 -26.65
C GLU A 213 -26.43 4.67 -26.58
N ALA A 214 -26.20 3.42 -26.15
CA ALA A 214 -27.25 2.42 -25.98
C ALA A 214 -28.30 2.85 -24.97
N SER A 215 -27.96 3.65 -24.00
CA SER A 215 -28.89 4.20 -22.99
C SER A 215 -29.67 5.44 -23.46
N GLY A 216 -29.39 5.97 -24.66
CA GLY A 216 -29.94 7.24 -25.17
C GLY A 216 -29.54 8.46 -24.35
N ALA A 217 -28.43 8.37 -23.61
CA ALA A 217 -28.03 9.40 -22.67
C ALA A 217 -27.40 10.63 -23.35
N PHE A 218 -26.91 10.51 -24.58
CA PHE A 218 -26.43 11.63 -25.37
C PHE A 218 -27.56 12.48 -25.96
N ASP A 219 -28.74 11.86 -26.24
CA ASP A 219 -29.88 12.55 -26.86
C ASP A 219 -30.80 13.27 -25.87
N ARG A 220 -30.56 13.14 -24.58
CA ARG A 220 -31.37 13.83 -23.57
C ARG A 220 -30.94 15.27 -23.38
N PRO A 221 -31.76 16.27 -23.76
CA PRO A 221 -31.45 17.67 -23.50
C PRO A 221 -31.29 17.89 -22.00
N LEU A 222 -30.26 18.64 -21.62
CA LEU A 222 -30.07 19.10 -20.24
C LEU A 222 -31.33 19.86 -19.84
N LYS A 223 -32.11 19.35 -18.88
CA LYS A 223 -33.11 20.18 -18.21
C LYS A 223 -32.38 21.34 -17.56
N ARG A 224 -32.56 22.53 -18.09
CA ARG A 224 -32.19 23.79 -17.45
C ARG A 224 -33.27 23.99 -16.34
N ASP A 225 -32.88 23.78 -15.11
CA ASP A 225 -33.58 24.27 -13.94
C ASP A 225 -33.13 25.71 -13.70
#